data_f0ccb9e2966871c2ccfcdccd9fe27158
#
_entry.id   f0ccb9e2966871c2ccfcdccd9fe27158
#
_cell.length_a   1.000
_cell.length_b   1.000
_cell.length_c   1.000
_cell.angle_alpha   90.00
_cell.angle_beta   90.00
_cell.angle_gamma   90.00
#
_symmetry.space_group_name_H-M   'P 1'
#
loop_
_entity.id
_entity.type
_entity.pdbx_description
1 polymer ?
#
loop_
_entity_poly.entity_id
_entity_poly.type
_entity_poly.pdbx_seq_one_letter_code
_entity_poly.pdbx_strand_id
1 'polypeptide(L)'
;CEYMGEQPKKNIVPSHSGPEEAIIKLYWLYKQHPELKTELEVPVNEDNYWKLLTFWIENRGHHCGFPLWKSWGNEKAERWIRENQYAEAQYSPHSRPSWGDYAQDSIPVFDQQTIEGHAVRATLLATGIATAALENHSSAYVETARRLWDNMVGKRMFITGGVGAIHEDEKFGPDYYLPADAYLETCAAIGAGFFSQRMNELTGEGKYMDELERVLYNSALTAVSLSGNQYTYQNPLNAEKHNRWEWHGCPCCPPMFLKFTGAFPGFIYSHDTKGIYINLFVGSETQIQLGKGKEIQLKQETEYPWNGTVQLTVSPLKATRFPLRIRIPGWAQGIENPYGLYESDLKDEIKLYVNNQPVNLKIKDGYAEIDRKWYPKDKVMLKLPINPRIITPNHQIKEL
;
A
#
# COMPACT_ATOMS: atom_id res chain seq x y z
N CYS A 1 -6.23 11.62 -21.68
CA CYS A 1 -6.95 12.79 -21.12
C CYS A 1 -7.84 13.48 -22.16
N GLU A 2 -7.43 13.47 -23.41
CA GLU A 2 -8.18 14.15 -24.48
C GLU A 2 -9.50 13.44 -24.84
N TYR A 3 -9.49 12.12 -24.81
CA TYR A 3 -10.61 11.27 -25.22
C TYR A 3 -11.42 10.68 -24.06
N MET A 4 -10.90 10.69 -22.85
CA MET A 4 -11.56 10.13 -21.65
C MET A 4 -11.95 11.23 -20.69
N GLY A 5 -13.09 11.09 -20.04
CA GLY A 5 -13.62 12.06 -19.09
C GLY A 5 -15.14 12.07 -19.14
N GLU A 6 -15.74 13.09 -18.53
CA GLU A 6 -17.17 13.34 -18.63
C GLU A 6 -17.59 13.61 -20.09
N GLN A 7 -18.85 13.35 -20.38
CA GLN A 7 -19.38 13.65 -21.72
C GLN A 7 -19.07 15.09 -22.16
N PRO A 8 -18.78 15.33 -23.44
CA PRO A 8 -18.87 14.41 -24.59
C PRO A 8 -17.68 13.45 -24.76
N LYS A 9 -16.74 13.41 -23.85
CA LYS A 9 -15.64 12.45 -23.86
C LYS A 9 -16.13 11.03 -23.52
N LYS A 10 -15.27 10.03 -23.70
CA LYS A 10 -15.59 8.66 -23.32
C LYS A 10 -15.67 8.54 -21.79
N ASN A 11 -16.87 8.32 -21.28
CA ASN A 11 -17.12 8.08 -19.88
C ASN A 11 -16.77 6.62 -19.52
N ILE A 12 -15.50 6.37 -19.20
CA ILE A 12 -14.95 5.05 -18.89
C ILE A 12 -14.01 5.18 -17.69
N VAL A 13 -14.12 4.26 -16.73
CA VAL A 13 -13.11 4.05 -15.69
C VAL A 13 -12.29 2.80 -16.01
N PRO A 14 -11.04 2.70 -15.58
CA PRO A 14 -10.23 1.49 -15.76
C PRO A 14 -10.91 0.27 -15.14
N SER A 15 -11.05 -0.82 -15.88
CA SER A 15 -11.54 -2.07 -15.30
C SER A 15 -10.50 -2.68 -14.37
N HIS A 16 -9.22 -2.56 -14.71
CA HIS A 16 -8.11 -2.90 -13.83
C HIS A 16 -7.45 -1.64 -13.30
N SER A 17 -7.57 -1.40 -12.00
CA SER A 17 -6.91 -0.29 -11.32
C SER A 17 -5.39 -0.45 -11.31
N GLY A 18 -4.69 0.68 -11.21
CA GLY A 18 -3.24 0.82 -11.33
C GLY A 18 -2.85 2.03 -12.17
N PRO A 19 -3.57 2.37 -13.25
CA PRO A 19 -3.34 3.61 -13.98
C PRO A 19 -3.51 4.87 -13.12
N GLU A 20 -4.34 4.82 -12.09
CA GLU A 20 -4.58 5.92 -11.16
C GLU A 20 -3.28 6.39 -10.49
N GLU A 21 -2.51 5.44 -9.94
CA GLU A 21 -1.21 5.78 -9.33
C GLU A 21 -0.17 6.22 -10.37
N ALA A 22 -0.20 5.64 -11.56
CA ALA A 22 0.75 6.00 -12.62
C ALA A 22 0.53 7.44 -13.10
N ILE A 23 -0.72 7.84 -13.27
CA ILE A 23 -1.07 9.19 -13.76
C ILE A 23 -0.74 10.27 -12.73
N ILE A 24 -0.96 10.03 -11.44
CA ILE A 24 -0.59 11.03 -10.43
C ILE A 24 0.93 11.20 -10.34
N LYS A 25 1.71 10.14 -10.57
CA LYS A 25 3.18 10.26 -10.66
C LYS A 25 3.61 11.11 -11.87
N LEU A 26 2.92 10.99 -13.00
CA LEU A 26 3.16 11.88 -14.16
C LEU A 26 2.77 13.33 -13.83
N TYR A 27 1.64 13.54 -13.15
CA TYR A 27 1.25 14.87 -12.67
C TYR A 27 2.35 15.49 -11.79
N TRP A 28 2.83 14.77 -10.78
CA TRP A 28 3.88 15.25 -9.90
C TRP A 28 5.21 15.48 -10.65
N LEU A 29 5.58 14.58 -11.55
CA LEU A 29 6.80 14.71 -12.34
C LEU A 29 6.82 16.04 -13.10
N TYR A 30 5.77 16.32 -13.88
CA TYR A 30 5.72 17.53 -14.69
C TYR A 30 5.42 18.80 -13.90
N LYS A 31 4.85 18.68 -12.72
CA LYS A 31 4.67 19.80 -11.77
C LYS A 31 5.99 20.19 -11.10
N GLN A 32 6.79 19.20 -10.72
CA GLN A 32 8.09 19.39 -10.06
C GLN A 32 9.22 19.71 -11.04
N HIS A 33 9.12 19.20 -12.27
CA HIS A 33 10.11 19.30 -13.33
C HIS A 33 9.48 19.84 -14.63
N PRO A 34 9.03 21.12 -14.63
CA PRO A 34 8.39 21.70 -15.81
C PRO A 34 9.31 21.77 -17.04
N GLU A 35 10.62 21.79 -16.84
CA GLU A 35 11.63 21.74 -17.89
C GLU A 35 11.51 20.50 -18.79
N LEU A 36 11.11 19.37 -18.25
CA LEU A 36 10.95 18.13 -19.02
C LEU A 36 9.88 18.25 -20.12
N LYS A 37 8.93 19.17 -19.98
CA LYS A 37 7.88 19.39 -20.99
C LYS A 37 8.43 19.97 -22.30
N THR A 38 9.53 20.70 -22.22
CA THR A 38 10.15 21.35 -23.41
C THR A 38 10.87 20.35 -24.31
N GLU A 39 11.19 19.17 -23.80
CA GLU A 39 11.88 18.10 -24.53
C GLU A 39 10.91 17.16 -25.27
N LEU A 40 9.60 17.35 -25.09
CA LEU A 40 8.58 16.46 -25.64
C LEU A 40 8.04 16.98 -26.97
N GLU A 41 7.84 16.08 -27.92
CA GLU A 41 7.19 16.38 -29.21
C GLU A 41 5.71 16.72 -29.06
N VAL A 42 5.07 16.21 -27.98
CA VAL A 42 3.63 16.42 -27.71
C VAL A 42 3.46 17.36 -26.52
N PRO A 43 2.61 18.40 -26.66
CA PRO A 43 2.33 19.31 -25.55
C PRO A 43 1.75 18.57 -24.34
N VAL A 44 2.34 18.79 -23.17
CA VAL A 44 1.86 18.21 -21.90
C VAL A 44 1.28 19.32 -21.03
N ASN A 45 0.03 19.09 -20.59
CA ASN A 45 -0.60 19.84 -19.51
C ASN A 45 -0.88 18.86 -18.36
N GLU A 46 -0.14 18.96 -17.27
CA GLU A 46 -0.23 18.08 -16.11
C GLU A 46 -1.59 18.12 -15.43
N ASP A 47 -2.30 19.24 -15.47
CA ASP A 47 -3.66 19.36 -14.90
C ASP A 47 -4.63 18.37 -15.56
N ASN A 48 -4.38 17.97 -16.81
CA ASN A 48 -5.19 16.95 -17.49
C ASN A 48 -4.98 15.58 -16.87
N TYR A 49 -3.79 15.27 -16.33
CA TYR A 49 -3.56 14.02 -15.60
C TYR A 49 -4.32 14.02 -14.28
N TRP A 50 -4.30 15.13 -13.56
CA TRP A 50 -5.08 15.29 -12.34
C TRP A 50 -6.58 15.17 -12.57
N LYS A 51 -7.12 15.87 -13.56
CA LYS A 51 -8.54 15.79 -13.94
C LYS A 51 -8.96 14.37 -14.34
N LEU A 52 -8.11 13.65 -15.05
CA LEU A 52 -8.41 12.28 -15.45
C LEU A 52 -8.35 11.31 -14.25
N LEU A 53 -7.40 11.49 -13.35
CA LEU A 53 -7.31 10.72 -12.11
C LEU A 53 -8.57 10.88 -11.25
N THR A 54 -8.94 12.12 -10.95
CA THR A 54 -10.12 12.42 -10.13
C THR A 54 -11.39 11.91 -10.80
N PHE A 55 -11.53 12.11 -12.11
CA PHE A 55 -12.64 11.54 -12.86
C PHE A 55 -12.70 10.01 -12.74
N TRP A 56 -11.60 9.30 -12.83
CA TRP A 56 -11.61 7.82 -12.70
C TRP A 56 -11.97 7.34 -11.31
N ILE A 57 -11.54 8.06 -10.27
CA ILE A 57 -11.89 7.71 -8.90
C ILE A 57 -13.35 8.07 -8.60
N GLU A 58 -13.74 9.31 -8.86
CA GLU A 58 -15.05 9.85 -8.49
C GLU A 58 -16.19 9.28 -9.32
N ASN A 59 -15.93 8.89 -10.58
CA ASN A 59 -16.92 8.29 -11.45
C ASN A 59 -17.12 6.78 -11.20
N ARG A 60 -16.28 6.17 -10.36
CA ARG A 60 -16.42 4.75 -10.03
C ARG A 60 -17.67 4.53 -9.20
N GLY A 61 -18.48 3.53 -9.60
CA GLY A 61 -19.80 3.27 -9.03
C GLY A 61 -20.93 4.12 -9.59
N HIS A 62 -20.64 5.17 -10.36
CA HIS A 62 -21.66 5.94 -11.09
C HIS A 62 -21.91 5.33 -12.46
N HIS A 63 -22.91 4.48 -12.52
CA HIS A 63 -23.29 3.69 -13.69
C HIS A 63 -24.81 3.53 -13.77
N CYS A 64 -25.29 2.93 -14.86
CA CYS A 64 -26.72 2.67 -15.09
C CYS A 64 -27.01 1.17 -15.32
N GLY A 65 -26.45 0.31 -14.48
CA GLY A 65 -26.92 -1.07 -14.39
C GLY A 65 -25.94 -2.12 -14.89
N PHE A 66 -25.91 -2.53 -16.11
CA PHE A 66 -25.33 -3.80 -16.56
C PHE A 66 -23.81 -3.94 -16.32
N PRO A 67 -23.34 -5.03 -15.67
CA PRO A 67 -21.92 -5.25 -15.42
C PRO A 67 -21.19 -5.74 -16.68
N LEU A 68 -20.44 -4.86 -17.34
CA LEU A 68 -19.71 -5.16 -18.57
C LEU A 68 -18.67 -6.28 -18.44
N TRP A 69 -18.07 -6.45 -17.26
CA TRP A 69 -17.04 -7.45 -17.06
C TRP A 69 -17.51 -8.89 -17.27
N LYS A 70 -18.79 -9.20 -16.96
CA LYS A 70 -19.41 -10.50 -17.24
C LYS A 70 -19.62 -10.76 -18.71
N SER A 71 -19.35 -9.78 -19.53
CA SER A 71 -19.66 -9.79 -20.96
C SER A 71 -18.46 -9.48 -21.83
N TRP A 72 -17.27 -9.57 -21.34
CA TRP A 72 -16.04 -9.32 -22.09
C TRP A 72 -16.01 -10.10 -23.40
N GLY A 73 -16.07 -9.38 -24.52
CA GLY A 73 -16.14 -9.96 -25.85
C GLY A 73 -17.43 -10.74 -26.13
N ASN A 74 -18.47 -10.55 -25.34
CA ASN A 74 -19.71 -11.28 -25.49
C ASN A 74 -20.72 -10.43 -26.29
N GLU A 75 -21.02 -10.86 -27.49
CA GLU A 75 -22.06 -10.27 -28.37
C GLU A 75 -23.40 -10.05 -27.64
N LYS A 76 -23.70 -10.88 -26.60
CA LYS A 76 -24.93 -10.72 -25.80
C LYS A 76 -24.97 -9.40 -25.04
N ALA A 77 -23.86 -8.88 -24.52
CA ALA A 77 -23.86 -7.62 -23.78
C ALA A 77 -23.94 -6.42 -24.72
N GLU A 78 -23.21 -6.46 -25.83
CA GLU A 78 -23.33 -5.43 -26.85
C GLU A 78 -24.74 -5.42 -27.46
N ARG A 79 -25.33 -6.59 -27.61
CA ARG A 79 -26.71 -6.73 -28.05
C ARG A 79 -27.68 -6.19 -27.01
N TRP A 80 -27.51 -6.53 -25.72
CA TRP A 80 -28.34 -6.03 -24.63
C TRP A 80 -28.25 -4.50 -24.50
N ILE A 81 -27.06 -3.94 -24.58
CA ILE A 81 -26.82 -2.48 -24.58
C ILE A 81 -27.56 -1.82 -25.74
N ARG A 82 -27.50 -2.40 -26.94
CA ARG A 82 -28.21 -1.90 -28.12
C ARG A 82 -29.73 -2.04 -28.02
N GLU A 83 -30.21 -3.21 -27.57
CA GLU A 83 -31.65 -3.51 -27.51
C GLU A 83 -32.38 -2.73 -26.40
N ASN A 84 -31.68 -2.38 -25.30
CA ASN A 84 -32.27 -1.57 -24.24
C ASN A 84 -32.05 -0.07 -24.45
N GLN A 85 -31.64 0.31 -25.67
CA GLN A 85 -31.46 1.71 -26.05
C GLN A 85 -30.75 2.50 -24.95
N TYR A 86 -29.59 2.04 -24.54
CA TYR A 86 -28.71 2.82 -23.72
C TYR A 86 -28.23 4.03 -24.57
N ALA A 87 -29.20 4.89 -24.89
CA ALA A 87 -28.92 6.14 -25.57
C ALA A 87 -28.13 7.04 -24.63
N GLU A 88 -27.07 7.63 -25.13
CA GLU A 88 -26.26 8.60 -24.41
C GLU A 88 -27.07 9.69 -23.69
N ALA A 89 -28.26 10.02 -24.24
CA ALA A 89 -29.21 10.97 -23.67
C ALA A 89 -29.88 10.52 -22.34
N GLN A 90 -29.78 9.26 -21.95
CA GLN A 90 -30.37 8.73 -20.70
C GLN A 90 -29.36 8.72 -19.54
N TYR A 91 -28.11 9.06 -19.79
CA TYR A 91 -27.07 9.06 -18.78
C TYR A 91 -26.92 10.44 -18.13
N SER A 92 -26.74 10.48 -16.82
CA SER A 92 -26.08 11.61 -16.21
C SER A 92 -24.65 11.68 -16.75
N PRO A 93 -23.93 12.83 -16.66
CA PRO A 93 -22.54 12.92 -17.10
C PRO A 93 -21.61 11.84 -16.53
N HIS A 94 -21.97 11.26 -15.39
CA HIS A 94 -21.21 10.22 -14.72
C HIS A 94 -21.75 8.80 -14.93
N SER A 95 -22.97 8.63 -15.47
CA SER A 95 -23.55 7.30 -15.67
C SER A 95 -23.00 6.59 -16.90
N ARG A 96 -22.74 5.32 -16.77
CA ARG A 96 -22.23 4.41 -17.77
C ARG A 96 -22.52 2.95 -17.40
N PRO A 97 -22.30 1.95 -18.27
CA PRO A 97 -22.34 0.55 -17.86
C PRO A 97 -21.31 0.24 -16.79
N SER A 98 -21.69 -0.59 -15.83
CA SER A 98 -20.86 -0.97 -14.68
C SER A 98 -19.85 -2.05 -15.01
N TRP A 99 -18.64 -1.96 -14.45
CA TRP A 99 -17.71 -3.08 -14.38
C TRP A 99 -18.06 -4.08 -13.25
N GLY A 100 -19.03 -3.76 -12.39
CA GLY A 100 -19.48 -4.58 -11.27
C GLY A 100 -18.55 -4.54 -10.06
N ASP A 101 -18.88 -5.38 -9.07
CA ASP A 101 -18.10 -5.57 -7.84
C ASP A 101 -16.68 -6.05 -8.11
N TYR A 102 -16.50 -6.89 -9.12
CA TYR A 102 -15.19 -7.39 -9.56
C TYR A 102 -14.15 -6.29 -9.75
N ALA A 103 -14.53 -5.16 -10.29
CA ALA A 103 -13.66 -4.00 -10.51
C ALA A 103 -14.01 -2.80 -9.61
N GLN A 104 -14.58 -3.03 -8.42
CA GLN A 104 -14.94 -2.01 -7.43
C GLN A 104 -15.84 -0.90 -7.99
N ASP A 105 -16.76 -1.27 -8.88
CA ASP A 105 -17.59 -0.34 -9.66
C ASP A 105 -19.11 -0.58 -9.46
N SER A 106 -19.50 -1.30 -8.39
CA SER A 106 -20.92 -1.56 -8.07
C SER A 106 -21.59 -0.39 -7.37
N ILE A 107 -20.84 0.30 -6.52
CA ILE A 107 -21.31 1.46 -5.74
C ILE A 107 -20.29 2.58 -5.81
N PRO A 108 -20.72 3.85 -5.60
CA PRO A 108 -19.80 4.98 -5.57
C PRO A 108 -18.64 4.74 -4.60
N VAL A 109 -17.42 5.07 -5.02
CA VAL A 109 -16.21 4.73 -4.26
C VAL A 109 -16.21 5.30 -2.84
N PHE A 110 -16.79 6.49 -2.66
CA PHE A 110 -16.87 7.12 -1.34
C PHE A 110 -17.93 6.50 -0.43
N ASP A 111 -18.83 5.70 -0.97
CA ASP A 111 -19.86 4.96 -0.22
C ASP A 111 -19.44 3.52 0.12
N GLN A 112 -18.33 3.02 -0.48
CA GLN A 112 -17.84 1.68 -0.20
C GLN A 112 -17.42 1.52 1.26
N GLN A 113 -18.02 0.56 1.97
CA GLN A 113 -17.75 0.29 3.39
C GLN A 113 -16.67 -0.78 3.59
N THR A 114 -16.50 -1.64 2.61
CA THR A 114 -15.61 -2.80 2.65
C THR A 114 -14.75 -2.84 1.39
N ILE A 115 -13.54 -3.40 1.50
CA ILE A 115 -12.70 -3.65 0.35
C ILE A 115 -13.14 -4.96 -0.33
N GLU A 116 -13.59 -4.90 -1.56
CA GLU A 116 -14.25 -6.02 -2.24
C GLU A 116 -13.79 -6.22 -3.69
N GLY A 117 -14.27 -7.30 -4.30
CA GLY A 117 -13.98 -7.66 -5.67
C GLY A 117 -12.57 -8.23 -5.83
N HIS A 118 -12.04 -8.18 -7.04
CA HIS A 118 -10.71 -8.70 -7.36
C HIS A 118 -9.64 -8.00 -6.52
N ALA A 119 -8.86 -8.78 -5.76
CA ALA A 119 -8.03 -8.23 -4.69
C ALA A 119 -6.92 -7.30 -5.19
N VAL A 120 -6.27 -7.61 -6.32
CA VAL A 120 -5.24 -6.73 -6.90
C VAL A 120 -5.85 -5.40 -7.34
N ARG A 121 -7.00 -5.42 -8.01
CA ARG A 121 -7.69 -4.20 -8.46
C ARG A 121 -8.10 -3.33 -7.28
N ALA A 122 -8.63 -3.94 -6.22
CA ALA A 122 -9.07 -3.23 -5.03
C ALA A 122 -7.90 -2.56 -4.28
N THR A 123 -6.82 -3.28 -4.07
CA THR A 123 -5.63 -2.74 -3.39
C THR A 123 -4.96 -1.63 -4.19
N LEU A 124 -4.89 -1.76 -5.53
CA LEU A 124 -4.33 -0.71 -6.40
C LEU A 124 -5.24 0.51 -6.50
N LEU A 125 -6.57 0.33 -6.55
CA LEU A 125 -7.51 1.45 -6.48
C LEU A 125 -7.35 2.21 -5.16
N ALA A 126 -7.35 1.50 -4.05
CA ALA A 126 -7.18 2.08 -2.72
C ALA A 126 -5.83 2.80 -2.58
N THR A 127 -4.75 2.26 -3.18
CA THR A 127 -3.46 2.96 -3.32
C THR A 127 -3.62 4.28 -4.09
N GLY A 128 -4.35 4.27 -5.20
CA GLY A 128 -4.63 5.46 -6.01
C GLY A 128 -5.43 6.52 -5.22
N ILE A 129 -6.44 6.10 -4.47
CA ILE A 129 -7.25 6.98 -3.60
C ILE A 129 -6.37 7.63 -2.52
N ALA A 130 -5.56 6.84 -1.81
CA ALA A 130 -4.65 7.34 -0.78
C ALA A 130 -3.59 8.28 -1.37
N THR A 131 -3.08 7.98 -2.57
CA THR A 131 -2.12 8.83 -3.27
C THR A 131 -2.76 10.15 -3.71
N ALA A 132 -4.00 10.14 -4.19
CA ALA A 132 -4.74 11.37 -4.52
C ALA A 132 -5.01 12.21 -3.26
N ALA A 133 -5.29 11.58 -2.12
CA ALA A 133 -5.48 12.25 -0.83
C ALA A 133 -4.24 13.05 -0.38
N LEU A 134 -3.02 12.59 -0.72
CA LEU A 134 -1.78 13.34 -0.44
C LEU A 134 -1.73 14.68 -1.17
N GLU A 135 -2.33 14.77 -2.35
CA GLU A 135 -2.32 16.00 -3.14
C GLU A 135 -3.50 16.92 -2.83
N ASN A 136 -4.73 16.38 -2.72
CA ASN A 136 -5.93 17.20 -2.57
C ASN A 136 -6.35 17.45 -1.12
N HIS A 137 -5.81 16.68 -0.16
CA HIS A 137 -6.16 16.74 1.26
C HIS A 137 -7.68 16.65 1.54
N SER A 138 -8.43 16.05 0.63
CA SER A 138 -9.88 15.87 0.75
C SER A 138 -10.23 14.86 1.83
N SER A 139 -11.10 15.25 2.78
CA SER A 139 -11.56 14.35 3.83
C SER A 139 -12.25 13.11 3.26
N ALA A 140 -13.02 13.24 2.17
CA ALA A 140 -13.69 12.11 1.52
C ALA A 140 -12.69 11.05 1.03
N TYR A 141 -11.57 11.46 0.43
CA TYR A 141 -10.51 10.55 0.00
C TYR A 141 -9.80 9.91 1.19
N VAL A 142 -9.44 10.73 2.20
CA VAL A 142 -8.75 10.24 3.41
C VAL A 142 -9.60 9.23 4.17
N GLU A 143 -10.88 9.54 4.41
CA GLU A 143 -11.81 8.69 5.15
C GLU A 143 -12.10 7.38 4.40
N THR A 144 -12.25 7.46 3.07
CA THR A 144 -12.46 6.26 2.25
C THR A 144 -11.22 5.38 2.25
N ALA A 145 -10.03 5.93 2.05
CA ALA A 145 -8.80 5.16 2.12
C ALA A 145 -8.64 4.51 3.51
N ARG A 146 -8.88 5.25 4.59
CA ARG A 146 -8.79 4.72 5.96
C ARG A 146 -9.78 3.59 6.18
N ARG A 147 -11.05 3.78 5.83
CA ARG A 147 -12.12 2.77 6.00
C ARG A 147 -11.83 1.48 5.24
N LEU A 148 -11.37 1.58 3.99
CA LEU A 148 -11.01 0.40 3.18
C LEU A 148 -9.78 -0.32 3.76
N TRP A 149 -8.79 0.41 4.24
CA TRP A 149 -7.60 -0.16 4.88
C TRP A 149 -7.96 -0.84 6.21
N ASP A 150 -8.78 -0.19 7.03
CA ASP A 150 -9.24 -0.72 8.32
C ASP A 150 -10.02 -2.03 8.14
N ASN A 151 -10.89 -2.10 7.13
CA ASN A 151 -11.60 -3.34 6.80
C ASN A 151 -10.64 -4.42 6.29
N MET A 152 -9.71 -4.07 5.37
CA MET A 152 -8.74 -5.02 4.84
C MET A 152 -7.89 -5.65 5.94
N VAL A 153 -7.24 -4.82 6.74
CA VAL A 153 -6.28 -5.28 7.76
C VAL A 153 -7.00 -5.87 8.97
N GLY A 154 -8.13 -5.30 9.37
CA GLY A 154 -8.85 -5.74 10.55
C GLY A 154 -9.65 -7.03 10.40
N LYS A 155 -9.96 -7.45 9.15
CA LYS A 155 -10.90 -8.55 8.93
C LYS A 155 -10.57 -9.49 7.77
N ARG A 156 -9.71 -9.10 6.82
CA ARG A 156 -9.53 -9.81 5.54
C ARG A 156 -8.08 -10.07 5.18
N MET A 157 -7.12 -9.68 6.04
CA MET A 157 -5.70 -9.90 5.84
C MET A 157 -5.24 -11.16 6.59
N PHE A 158 -4.51 -12.01 5.90
CA PHE A 158 -3.91 -13.21 6.47
C PHE A 158 -2.68 -12.86 7.30
N ILE A 159 -2.28 -13.77 8.17
CA ILE A 159 -1.12 -13.61 9.06
C ILE A 159 0.17 -13.29 8.29
N THR A 160 0.28 -13.71 7.06
CA THR A 160 1.40 -13.43 6.16
C THR A 160 1.34 -12.05 5.50
N GLY A 161 0.27 -11.29 5.69
CA GLY A 161 0.01 -10.05 4.94
C GLY A 161 -0.63 -10.28 3.56
N GLY A 162 -0.91 -11.53 3.20
CA GLY A 162 -1.67 -11.89 2.00
C GLY A 162 -3.12 -11.46 2.11
N VAL A 163 -3.74 -11.14 0.97
CA VAL A 163 -5.17 -10.78 0.85
C VAL A 163 -5.78 -11.44 -0.38
N GLY A 164 -7.12 -11.57 -0.42
CA GLY A 164 -7.82 -12.21 -1.53
C GLY A 164 -8.01 -13.71 -1.29
N ALA A 165 -9.05 -14.07 -0.52
CA ALA A 165 -9.28 -15.44 -0.08
C ALA A 165 -9.92 -16.34 -1.15
N ILE A 166 -10.71 -15.77 -2.07
CA ILE A 166 -11.56 -16.52 -2.99
C ILE A 166 -10.83 -16.80 -4.30
N HIS A 167 -10.80 -18.07 -4.71
CA HIS A 167 -10.21 -18.51 -5.97
C HIS A 167 -10.96 -18.01 -7.19
N GLU A 168 -12.32 -18.06 -7.15
CA GLU A 168 -13.15 -17.58 -8.24
C GLU A 168 -13.01 -16.04 -8.38
N ASP A 169 -12.61 -15.61 -9.55
CA ASP A 169 -12.35 -14.19 -9.86
C ASP A 169 -11.32 -13.51 -8.93
N GLU A 170 -10.49 -14.28 -8.21
CA GLU A 170 -9.36 -13.77 -7.41
C GLU A 170 -9.78 -12.69 -6.39
N LYS A 171 -10.93 -12.91 -5.73
CA LYS A 171 -11.63 -11.89 -4.94
C LYS A 171 -11.27 -11.90 -3.46
N PHE A 172 -11.53 -10.76 -2.81
CA PHE A 172 -11.70 -10.73 -1.36
C PHE A 172 -12.84 -11.64 -0.94
N GLY A 173 -12.65 -12.36 0.17
CA GLY A 173 -13.74 -13.07 0.85
C GLY A 173 -14.54 -12.13 1.77
N PRO A 174 -15.64 -12.62 2.36
CA PRO A 174 -16.35 -11.90 3.42
C PRO A 174 -15.44 -11.67 4.64
N ASP A 175 -15.87 -10.78 5.54
CA ASP A 175 -15.13 -10.52 6.79
C ASP A 175 -14.89 -11.81 7.57
N TYR A 176 -13.64 -11.99 8.04
CA TYR A 176 -13.15 -13.14 8.82
C TYR A 176 -13.13 -14.49 8.08
N TYR A 177 -13.32 -14.50 6.76
CA TYR A 177 -13.13 -15.69 5.93
C TYR A 177 -11.67 -15.80 5.48
N LEU A 178 -10.89 -16.57 6.23
CA LEU A 178 -9.43 -16.69 6.07
C LEU A 178 -8.99 -18.17 6.04
N PRO A 179 -9.48 -18.97 5.06
CA PRO A 179 -9.15 -20.39 4.99
C PRO A 179 -7.66 -20.60 4.67
N ALA A 180 -7.10 -21.70 5.18
CA ALA A 180 -5.67 -21.99 5.02
C ALA A 180 -5.24 -22.25 3.57
N ASP A 181 -6.16 -22.68 2.70
CA ASP A 181 -5.96 -22.94 1.27
C ASP A 181 -6.38 -21.77 0.37
N ALA A 182 -6.54 -20.56 0.94
CA ALA A 182 -6.94 -19.34 0.23
C ALA A 182 -6.07 -19.02 -0.99
N TYR A 183 -6.62 -18.28 -1.94
CA TYR A 183 -5.93 -17.92 -3.20
C TYR A 183 -4.65 -17.11 -3.00
N LEU A 184 -4.72 -16.01 -2.27
CA LEU A 184 -3.59 -15.17 -1.85
C LEU A 184 -2.59 -14.83 -2.96
N GLU A 185 -3.05 -14.13 -3.98
CA GLU A 185 -2.19 -13.72 -5.08
C GLU A 185 -1.04 -12.82 -4.61
N THR A 186 0.16 -13.09 -5.09
CA THR A 186 1.36 -12.28 -4.81
C THR A 186 1.16 -10.79 -5.15
N CYS A 187 0.49 -10.48 -6.29
CA CYS A 187 0.21 -9.10 -6.66
C CYS A 187 -0.74 -8.40 -5.67
N ALA A 188 -1.72 -9.12 -5.12
CA ALA A 188 -2.66 -8.56 -4.16
C ALA A 188 -1.97 -8.21 -2.83
N ALA A 189 -1.09 -9.08 -2.35
CA ALA A 189 -0.27 -8.80 -1.18
C ALA A 189 0.64 -7.57 -1.39
N ILE A 190 1.33 -7.50 -2.52
CA ILE A 190 2.17 -6.34 -2.87
C ILE A 190 1.33 -5.07 -3.00
N GLY A 191 0.13 -5.16 -3.58
CA GLY A 191 -0.83 -4.05 -3.64
C GLY A 191 -1.22 -3.55 -2.25
N ALA A 192 -1.47 -4.46 -1.29
CA ALA A 192 -1.72 -4.11 0.11
C ALA A 192 -0.50 -3.43 0.77
N GLY A 193 0.72 -3.85 0.41
CA GLY A 193 1.96 -3.20 0.83
C GLY A 193 2.07 -1.76 0.31
N PHE A 194 1.80 -1.52 -0.98
CA PHE A 194 1.77 -0.16 -1.54
C PHE A 194 0.69 0.70 -0.90
N PHE A 195 -0.49 0.15 -0.68
CA PHE A 195 -1.57 0.85 0.00
C PHE A 195 -1.16 1.28 1.41
N SER A 196 -0.57 0.35 2.18
CA SER A 196 -0.06 0.63 3.52
C SER A 196 1.02 1.73 3.51
N GLN A 197 1.94 1.71 2.53
CA GLN A 197 2.95 2.74 2.39
C GLN A 197 2.33 4.13 2.16
N ARG A 198 1.32 4.24 1.27
CA ARG A 198 0.62 5.52 1.04
C ARG A 198 -0.16 6.00 2.25
N MET A 199 -0.76 5.09 3.00
CA MET A 199 -1.42 5.42 4.25
C MET A 199 -0.44 5.94 5.32
N ASN A 200 0.77 5.39 5.39
CA ASN A 200 1.81 5.93 6.26
C ASN A 200 2.23 7.35 5.88
N GLU A 201 2.44 7.61 4.58
CA GLU A 201 2.75 8.97 4.10
C GLU A 201 1.62 9.96 4.41
N LEU A 202 0.37 9.51 4.29
CA LEU A 202 -0.81 10.34 4.51
C LEU A 202 -1.03 10.71 5.99
N THR A 203 -0.68 9.80 6.91
CA THR A 203 -1.05 9.94 8.33
C THR A 203 0.13 10.06 9.27
N GLY A 204 1.30 9.54 8.92
CA GLY A 204 2.46 9.42 9.79
C GLY A 204 2.32 8.33 10.86
N GLU A 205 1.35 7.41 10.76
CA GLU A 205 1.13 6.33 11.73
C GLU A 205 1.95 5.08 11.38
N GLY A 206 2.68 4.52 12.37
CA GLY A 206 3.57 3.37 12.20
C GLY A 206 2.87 2.05 11.89
N LYS A 207 1.60 1.89 12.28
CA LYS A 207 0.83 0.67 12.03
C LYS A 207 0.76 0.28 10.57
N TYR A 208 0.78 1.27 9.68
CA TYR A 208 0.79 1.02 8.24
C TYR A 208 2.12 0.40 7.77
N MET A 209 3.22 0.81 8.39
CA MET A 209 4.53 0.24 8.09
C MET A 209 4.71 -1.16 8.71
N ASP A 210 3.97 -1.49 9.76
CA ASP A 210 3.95 -2.85 10.32
C ASP A 210 3.37 -3.84 9.31
N GLU A 211 2.26 -3.47 8.64
CA GLU A 211 1.65 -4.32 7.63
C GLU A 211 2.46 -4.35 6.32
N LEU A 212 3.10 -3.25 5.93
CA LEU A 212 4.04 -3.27 4.81
C LEU A 212 5.21 -4.21 5.08
N GLU A 213 5.79 -4.18 6.28
CA GLU A 213 6.87 -5.08 6.70
C GLU A 213 6.42 -6.54 6.69
N ARG A 214 5.20 -6.82 7.15
CA ARG A 214 4.59 -8.16 7.11
C ARG A 214 4.48 -8.66 5.67
N VAL A 215 3.93 -7.85 4.77
CA VAL A 215 3.86 -8.16 3.33
C VAL A 215 5.23 -8.42 2.75
N LEU A 216 6.21 -7.56 3.06
CA LEU A 216 7.58 -7.69 2.54
C LEU A 216 8.17 -9.06 2.87
N TYR A 217 8.20 -9.42 4.16
CA TYR A 217 8.90 -10.64 4.60
C TYR A 217 8.10 -11.91 4.34
N ASN A 218 6.78 -11.89 4.47
CA ASN A 218 5.99 -13.11 4.49
C ASN A 218 5.15 -13.36 3.22
N SER A 219 5.03 -12.38 2.32
CA SER A 219 4.30 -12.54 1.07
C SER A 219 5.15 -12.21 -0.17
N ALA A 220 5.84 -11.07 -0.18
CA ALA A 220 6.59 -10.65 -1.37
C ALA A 220 7.91 -11.43 -1.53
N LEU A 221 8.77 -11.46 -0.50
CA LEU A 221 10.05 -12.16 -0.58
C LEU A 221 9.89 -13.67 -0.69
N THR A 222 8.88 -14.25 -0.04
CA THR A 222 8.59 -15.70 -0.13
C THR A 222 8.07 -16.11 -1.50
N ALA A 223 7.56 -15.17 -2.28
CA ALA A 223 7.05 -15.47 -3.62
C ALA A 223 8.13 -15.79 -4.64
N VAL A 224 9.39 -15.45 -4.38
CA VAL A 224 10.51 -15.66 -5.30
C VAL A 224 11.41 -16.78 -4.77
N SER A 225 11.87 -17.68 -5.66
CA SER A 225 12.83 -18.73 -5.30
C SER A 225 14.17 -18.14 -4.88
N LEU A 226 14.93 -18.89 -4.07
CA LEU A 226 16.28 -18.48 -3.67
C LEU A 226 17.23 -18.31 -4.87
N SER A 227 16.98 -19.03 -5.96
CA SER A 227 17.72 -18.89 -7.23
C SER A 227 17.29 -17.65 -8.05
N GLY A 228 16.17 -17.00 -7.68
CA GLY A 228 15.67 -15.79 -8.33
C GLY A 228 15.00 -16.00 -9.69
N ASN A 229 14.82 -17.25 -10.15
CA ASN A 229 14.30 -17.56 -11.48
C ASN A 229 12.93 -18.23 -11.51
N GLN A 230 12.29 -18.39 -10.36
CA GLN A 230 10.94 -18.91 -10.22
C GLN A 230 10.15 -18.09 -9.20
N TYR A 231 8.82 -18.06 -9.37
CA TYR A 231 7.93 -17.32 -8.49
C TYR A 231 6.61 -18.06 -8.23
N THR A 232 5.93 -17.69 -7.17
CA THR A 232 4.55 -18.10 -6.91
C THR A 232 3.58 -17.04 -7.41
N TYR A 233 2.49 -17.51 -8.01
CA TYR A 233 1.32 -16.66 -8.28
C TYR A 233 0.45 -16.62 -7.02
N GLN A 234 0.11 -17.78 -6.48
CA GLN A 234 -0.68 -17.97 -5.27
C GLN A 234 0.24 -18.32 -4.10
N ASN A 235 -0.09 -17.85 -2.89
CA ASN A 235 0.68 -18.09 -1.66
C ASN A 235 -0.24 -18.56 -0.51
N PRO A 236 -0.93 -19.69 -0.62
CA PRO A 236 -1.78 -20.21 0.46
C PRO A 236 -0.96 -20.53 1.71
N LEU A 237 -1.58 -20.49 2.89
CA LEU A 237 -0.94 -20.88 4.14
C LEU A 237 -0.67 -22.39 4.20
N ASN A 238 -1.53 -23.17 3.58
CA ASN A 238 -1.41 -24.63 3.49
C ASN A 238 -1.66 -25.10 2.06
N ALA A 239 -0.72 -25.88 1.52
CA ALA A 239 -0.87 -26.50 0.21
C ALA A 239 -0.11 -27.82 0.18
N GLU A 240 -0.77 -28.94 -0.22
CA GLU A 240 -0.12 -30.23 -0.37
C GLU A 240 0.90 -30.24 -1.51
N LYS A 241 0.62 -29.51 -2.58
CA LYS A 241 1.49 -29.36 -3.75
C LYS A 241 1.46 -27.92 -4.21
N HIS A 242 2.52 -27.21 -3.97
CA HIS A 242 2.67 -25.83 -4.43
C HIS A 242 4.04 -25.64 -5.07
N ASN A 243 4.04 -25.36 -6.38
CA ASN A 243 5.27 -25.19 -7.14
C ASN A 243 5.46 -23.71 -7.50
N ARG A 244 6.69 -23.26 -7.47
CA ARG A 244 7.06 -22.01 -8.12
C ARG A 244 7.14 -22.22 -9.63
N TRP A 245 6.77 -21.19 -10.36
CA TRP A 245 6.73 -21.19 -11.82
C TRP A 245 7.96 -20.48 -12.38
N GLU A 246 8.57 -21.04 -13.42
CA GLU A 246 9.51 -20.28 -14.25
C GLU A 246 8.76 -19.21 -15.05
N TRP A 247 7.59 -19.58 -15.56
CA TRP A 247 6.68 -18.68 -16.27
C TRP A 247 5.23 -19.12 -16.10
N HIS A 248 4.35 -18.18 -15.83
CA HIS A 248 2.91 -18.39 -15.73
C HIS A 248 2.20 -17.75 -16.93
N GLY A 249 1.06 -18.26 -17.36
CA GLY A 249 0.28 -17.73 -18.49
C GLY A 249 -0.17 -16.27 -18.31
N CYS A 250 -0.35 -15.84 -17.05
CA CYS A 250 -0.53 -14.44 -16.65
C CYS A 250 0.67 -13.99 -15.80
N PRO A 251 1.74 -13.42 -16.37
CA PRO A 251 2.97 -13.10 -15.64
C PRO A 251 2.92 -11.73 -14.97
N CYS A 252 1.86 -11.41 -14.23
CA CYS A 252 1.70 -10.12 -13.54
C CYS A 252 2.58 -10.00 -12.29
N CYS A 253 2.84 -11.11 -11.58
CA CYS A 253 3.55 -11.10 -10.29
C CYS A 253 5.02 -10.70 -10.40
N PRO A 254 5.84 -11.17 -11.38
CA PRO A 254 7.22 -10.75 -11.50
C PRO A 254 7.41 -9.23 -11.68
N PRO A 255 6.74 -8.53 -12.61
CA PRO A 255 6.87 -7.08 -12.73
C PRO A 255 6.34 -6.33 -11.51
N MET A 256 5.30 -6.87 -10.83
CA MET A 256 4.80 -6.28 -9.59
C MET A 256 5.83 -6.40 -8.46
N PHE A 257 6.51 -7.55 -8.35
CA PHE A 257 7.63 -7.75 -7.42
C PHE A 257 8.80 -6.82 -7.73
N LEU A 258 9.17 -6.68 -9.00
CA LEU A 258 10.24 -5.74 -9.42
C LEU A 258 9.87 -4.28 -9.12
N LYS A 259 8.60 -3.90 -9.34
CA LYS A 259 8.10 -2.57 -8.96
C LYS A 259 8.23 -2.34 -7.46
N PHE A 260 7.87 -3.34 -6.64
CA PHE A 260 7.92 -3.26 -5.18
C PHE A 260 9.35 -3.16 -4.67
N THR A 261 10.24 -4.02 -5.14
CA THR A 261 11.66 -4.03 -4.75
C THR A 261 12.39 -2.78 -5.24
N GLY A 262 12.08 -2.29 -6.44
CA GLY A 262 12.62 -1.03 -6.95
C GLY A 262 12.16 0.21 -6.17
N ALA A 263 10.96 0.18 -5.60
CA ALA A 263 10.43 1.25 -4.75
C ALA A 263 10.89 1.16 -3.29
N PHE A 264 11.35 -0.01 -2.86
CA PHE A 264 11.66 -0.33 -1.47
C PHE A 264 12.62 0.64 -0.77
N PRO A 265 13.71 1.13 -1.40
CA PRO A 265 14.58 2.11 -0.75
C PRO A 265 13.86 3.37 -0.29
N GLY A 266 12.78 3.77 -1.00
CA GLY A 266 11.94 4.91 -0.63
C GLY A 266 11.03 4.66 0.58
N PHE A 267 10.92 3.42 1.07
CA PHE A 267 10.08 3.08 2.21
C PHE A 267 10.85 3.10 3.55
N ILE A 268 12.19 3.06 3.50
CA ILE A 268 13.04 2.94 4.69
C ILE A 268 12.95 4.19 5.56
N TYR A 269 12.93 5.35 4.94
CA TYR A 269 12.88 6.64 5.61
C TYR A 269 11.79 7.51 5.02
N SER A 270 11.20 8.34 5.89
CA SER A 270 10.39 9.47 5.46
C SER A 270 10.73 10.72 6.30
N HIS A 271 10.34 11.87 5.86
CA HIS A 271 10.52 13.10 6.61
C HIS A 271 9.40 14.10 6.30
N ASP A 272 9.12 14.94 7.27
CA ASP A 272 8.33 16.15 7.11
C ASP A 272 9.24 17.40 7.28
N THR A 273 8.65 18.57 7.34
CA THR A 273 9.39 19.83 7.58
C THR A 273 10.01 19.92 8.97
N LYS A 274 9.63 19.04 9.90
CA LYS A 274 10.00 19.07 11.32
C LYS A 274 11.05 18.03 11.64
N GLY A 275 10.92 16.78 11.13
CA GLY A 275 11.74 15.67 11.56
C GLY A 275 11.81 14.49 10.59
N ILE A 276 12.49 13.46 11.02
CA ILE A 276 12.78 12.26 10.23
C ILE A 276 12.10 11.06 10.89
N TYR A 277 11.58 10.16 10.05
CA TYR A 277 10.99 8.90 10.44
C TYR A 277 11.87 7.74 9.94
N ILE A 278 12.16 6.80 10.81
CA ILE A 278 12.80 5.53 10.49
C ILE A 278 11.69 4.49 10.43
N ASN A 279 11.32 4.08 9.23
CA ASN A 279 10.14 3.23 9.00
C ASN A 279 10.48 1.75 8.96
N LEU A 280 11.59 1.38 8.32
CA LEU A 280 12.03 -0.01 8.18
C LEU A 280 13.48 -0.16 8.62
N PHE A 281 13.80 -1.35 9.14
CA PHE A 281 15.13 -1.66 9.66
C PHE A 281 15.93 -2.45 8.62
N VAL A 282 16.75 -1.72 7.86
CA VAL A 282 17.58 -2.26 6.79
C VAL A 282 18.92 -1.55 6.79
N GLY A 283 20.01 -2.30 6.69
CA GLY A 283 21.35 -1.72 6.56
C GLY A 283 21.42 -0.77 5.37
N SER A 284 21.65 0.53 5.64
CA SER A 284 21.52 1.57 4.61
C SER A 284 22.18 2.89 5.04
N GLU A 285 22.48 3.72 4.06
CA GLU A 285 22.95 5.09 4.26
C GLU A 285 22.10 6.04 3.40
N THR A 286 21.77 7.21 3.95
CA THR A 286 20.98 8.22 3.24
C THR A 286 21.36 9.62 3.68
N GLN A 287 21.04 10.60 2.84
CA GLN A 287 21.17 12.02 3.10
C GLN A 287 19.81 12.69 2.96
N ILE A 288 19.36 13.34 4.01
CA ILE A 288 18.04 13.98 4.09
C ILE A 288 18.20 15.48 4.28
N GLN A 289 17.46 16.24 3.49
CA GLN A 289 17.42 17.70 3.57
C GLN A 289 16.18 18.15 4.35
N LEU A 290 16.34 18.54 5.61
CA LEU A 290 15.26 19.10 6.44
C LEU A 290 15.16 20.63 6.32
N GLY A 291 14.77 21.14 5.13
CA GLY A 291 14.75 22.59 4.86
C GLY A 291 16.12 23.19 4.59
N LYS A 292 16.21 24.52 4.43
CA LYS A 292 17.47 25.21 4.04
C LYS A 292 18.57 24.99 5.08
N GLY A 293 19.69 24.41 4.65
CA GLY A 293 20.90 24.26 5.43
C GLY A 293 20.86 23.21 6.55
N LYS A 294 19.83 22.36 6.58
CA LYS A 294 19.71 21.26 7.54
C LYS A 294 19.88 19.91 6.82
N GLU A 295 21.09 19.62 6.43
CA GLU A 295 21.46 18.37 5.83
C GLU A 295 21.85 17.37 6.91
N ILE A 296 21.25 16.19 6.86
CA ILE A 296 21.41 15.11 7.83
C ILE A 296 21.81 13.84 7.10
N GLN A 297 22.99 13.31 7.44
CA GLN A 297 23.38 11.97 7.03
C GLN A 297 22.91 10.98 8.08
N LEU A 298 22.28 9.91 7.62
CA LEU A 298 21.88 8.77 8.44
C LEU A 298 22.55 7.52 7.92
N LYS A 299 23.08 6.74 8.85
CA LYS A 299 23.54 5.37 8.59
C LYS A 299 22.81 4.43 9.51
N GLN A 300 22.24 3.35 8.97
CA GLN A 300 21.58 2.28 9.69
C GLN A 300 22.38 0.99 9.53
N GLU A 301 22.73 0.35 10.66
CA GLU A 301 23.48 -0.90 10.73
C GLU A 301 22.65 -1.90 11.53
N THR A 302 22.30 -3.02 10.92
CA THR A 302 21.44 -4.04 11.53
C THR A 302 21.52 -5.37 10.80
N GLU A 303 21.26 -6.46 11.51
CA GLU A 303 21.00 -7.79 10.96
C GLU A 303 19.52 -8.16 11.08
N TYR A 304 18.64 -7.17 11.24
CA TYR A 304 17.20 -7.39 11.28
C TYR A 304 16.71 -8.04 9.98
N PRO A 305 15.80 -9.03 10.00
CA PRO A 305 15.00 -9.49 11.14
C PRO A 305 15.64 -10.62 11.96
N TRP A 306 16.86 -11.05 11.69
CA TRP A 306 17.52 -12.14 12.41
C TRP A 306 18.03 -11.74 13.78
N ASN A 307 18.34 -10.46 13.95
CA ASN A 307 18.77 -9.87 15.22
C ASN A 307 17.98 -8.57 15.46
N GLY A 308 17.46 -8.40 16.66
CA GLY A 308 16.65 -7.24 17.04
C GLY A 308 17.43 -5.94 17.28
N THR A 309 18.76 -5.94 17.13
CA THR A 309 19.57 -4.74 17.34
C THR A 309 19.62 -3.89 16.07
N VAL A 310 19.18 -2.65 16.20
CA VAL A 310 19.27 -1.63 15.14
C VAL A 310 20.11 -0.47 15.65
N GLN A 311 21.21 -0.17 14.96
CA GLN A 311 22.08 0.96 15.29
C GLN A 311 21.95 2.03 14.22
N LEU A 312 21.64 3.26 14.64
CA LEU A 312 21.60 4.44 13.79
C LEU A 312 22.76 5.36 14.14
N THR A 313 23.45 5.86 13.14
CA THR A 313 24.40 6.98 13.27
C THR A 313 23.75 8.21 12.66
N VAL A 314 23.57 9.25 13.45
CA VAL A 314 22.95 10.51 13.07
C VAL A 314 24.02 11.57 12.94
N SER A 315 24.22 12.12 11.74
CA SER A 315 25.29 13.07 11.46
C SER A 315 24.75 14.30 10.72
N PRO A 316 24.19 15.29 11.45
CA PRO A 316 23.88 16.57 10.84
C PRO A 316 25.18 17.30 10.44
N LEU A 317 25.15 18.02 9.32
CA LEU A 317 26.29 18.83 8.86
C LEU A 317 26.73 19.88 9.91
N LYS A 318 25.74 20.41 10.65
CA LYS A 318 25.94 21.27 11.83
C LYS A 318 24.99 20.81 12.94
N ALA A 319 25.40 20.97 14.19
CA ALA A 319 24.57 20.61 15.33
C ALA A 319 23.17 21.22 15.22
N THR A 320 22.15 20.38 15.03
CA THR A 320 20.78 20.75 14.65
C THR A 320 19.76 20.06 15.53
N ARG A 321 18.72 20.79 15.96
CA ARG A 321 17.59 20.21 16.69
C ARG A 321 16.50 19.76 15.72
N PHE A 322 16.09 18.50 15.86
CA PHE A 322 14.93 17.92 15.18
C PHE A 322 14.47 16.65 15.90
N PRO A 323 13.19 16.28 15.81
CA PRO A 323 12.70 14.99 16.26
C PRO A 323 13.13 13.88 15.27
N LEU A 324 13.73 12.83 15.82
CA LEU A 324 13.94 11.55 15.16
C LEU A 324 12.88 10.58 15.67
N ARG A 325 12.06 10.07 14.77
CA ARG A 325 10.98 9.14 15.07
C ARG A 325 11.36 7.75 14.57
N ILE A 326 11.47 6.81 15.48
CA ILE A 326 11.88 5.44 15.19
C ILE A 326 10.66 4.55 15.38
N ARG A 327 10.24 3.86 14.32
CA ARG A 327 9.10 2.94 14.41
C ARG A 327 9.37 1.88 15.47
N ILE A 328 8.40 1.65 16.29
CA ILE A 328 8.38 0.51 17.22
C ILE A 328 7.34 -0.46 16.69
N PRO A 329 7.76 -1.59 16.09
CA PRO A 329 6.84 -2.53 15.48
C PRO A 329 5.75 -2.97 16.45
N GLY A 330 4.51 -3.07 15.97
CA GLY A 330 3.37 -3.50 16.75
C GLY A 330 3.62 -4.87 17.40
N TRP A 331 4.17 -5.83 16.65
CA TRP A 331 4.51 -7.16 17.15
C TRP A 331 5.47 -7.12 18.34
N ALA A 332 6.41 -6.16 18.39
CA ALA A 332 7.32 -6.01 19.53
C ALA A 332 6.62 -5.41 20.78
N GLN A 333 5.44 -4.87 20.61
CA GLN A 333 4.58 -4.33 21.67
C GLN A 333 3.46 -5.33 22.06
N GLY A 334 3.45 -6.54 21.50
CA GLY A 334 2.36 -7.51 21.67
C GLY A 334 1.10 -7.17 20.85
N ILE A 335 1.23 -6.30 19.85
CA ILE A 335 0.14 -5.90 18.95
C ILE A 335 0.43 -6.52 17.59
N GLU A 336 -0.02 -7.75 17.38
CA GLU A 336 0.20 -8.47 16.10
C GLU A 336 -0.61 -7.91 14.95
N ASN A 337 -1.77 -7.33 15.27
CA ASN A 337 -2.64 -6.67 14.30
C ASN A 337 -3.34 -5.48 14.99
N PRO A 338 -3.43 -4.32 14.38
CA PRO A 338 -3.97 -3.11 15.02
C PRO A 338 -5.45 -3.20 15.40
N TYR A 339 -6.16 -4.21 14.91
CA TYR A 339 -7.59 -4.44 15.18
C TYR A 339 -7.88 -5.76 15.90
N GLY A 340 -6.85 -6.45 16.38
CA GLY A 340 -7.01 -7.69 17.12
C GLY A 340 -7.46 -8.88 16.26
N LEU A 341 -7.16 -8.86 14.94
CA LEU A 341 -7.38 -10.03 14.09
C LEU A 341 -6.46 -11.19 14.47
N TYR A 342 -5.28 -10.85 14.97
CA TYR A 342 -4.29 -11.77 15.52
C TYR A 342 -3.75 -11.22 16.83
N GLU A 343 -3.48 -12.10 17.80
CA GLU A 343 -2.97 -11.78 19.11
C GLU A 343 -1.74 -12.64 19.46
N SER A 344 -0.86 -12.15 20.30
CA SER A 344 0.28 -12.91 20.81
C SER A 344 0.48 -12.71 22.31
N ASP A 345 1.25 -13.61 22.91
CA ASP A 345 1.61 -13.59 24.32
C ASP A 345 2.93 -12.86 24.64
N LEU A 346 3.48 -12.12 23.66
CA LEU A 346 4.74 -11.40 23.79
C LEU A 346 4.69 -10.37 24.92
N LYS A 347 5.65 -10.44 25.86
CA LYS A 347 5.80 -9.52 27.01
C LYS A 347 7.22 -8.98 27.18
N ASP A 348 8.05 -9.15 26.17
CA ASP A 348 9.47 -8.79 26.24
C ASP A 348 9.70 -7.28 26.16
N GLU A 349 10.81 -6.83 26.73
CA GLU A 349 11.12 -5.41 26.86
C GLU A 349 11.84 -4.86 25.62
N ILE A 350 11.37 -3.73 25.12
CA ILE A 350 12.03 -2.94 24.08
C ILE A 350 12.96 -1.94 24.76
N LYS A 351 14.22 -1.83 24.27
CA LYS A 351 15.22 -0.92 24.85
C LYS A 351 15.70 0.08 23.81
N LEU A 352 15.77 1.35 24.21
CA LEU A 352 16.23 2.45 23.39
C LEU A 352 17.35 3.21 24.09
N TYR A 353 18.43 3.49 23.37
CA TYR A 353 19.60 4.22 23.88
C TYR A 353 19.99 5.33 22.94
N VAL A 354 20.50 6.43 23.49
CA VAL A 354 21.18 7.50 22.74
C VAL A 354 22.55 7.70 23.36
N ASN A 355 23.62 7.53 22.59
CA ASN A 355 25.01 7.60 23.03
C ASN A 355 25.26 6.72 24.27
N ASN A 356 24.76 5.49 24.24
CA ASN A 356 24.78 4.50 25.32
C ASN A 356 24.01 4.87 26.60
N GLN A 357 23.28 5.98 26.61
CA GLN A 357 22.39 6.33 27.73
C GLN A 357 20.98 5.83 27.43
N PRO A 358 20.32 5.15 28.38
CA PRO A 358 18.94 4.70 28.19
C PRO A 358 17.98 5.87 28.01
N VAL A 359 17.04 5.72 27.12
CA VAL A 359 15.98 6.69 26.85
C VAL A 359 14.65 6.09 27.27
N ASN A 360 13.84 6.86 27.98
CA ASN A 360 12.49 6.43 28.32
C ASN A 360 11.65 6.32 27.03
N LEU A 361 11.16 5.13 26.76
CA LEU A 361 10.38 4.81 25.56
C LEU A 361 8.98 5.38 25.73
N LYS A 362 8.67 6.41 24.94
CA LYS A 362 7.32 6.95 24.76
C LYS A 362 6.92 6.74 23.32
N ILE A 363 5.93 5.87 23.10
CA ILE A 363 5.43 5.54 21.77
C ILE A 363 4.19 6.37 21.50
N LYS A 364 4.20 7.06 20.38
CA LYS A 364 3.05 7.80 19.85
C LYS A 364 2.91 7.45 18.36
N ASP A 365 1.71 7.12 17.94
CA ASP A 365 1.38 6.77 16.54
C ASP A 365 2.32 5.68 15.96
N GLY A 366 2.78 4.74 16.83
CA GLY A 366 3.70 3.67 16.44
C GLY A 366 5.19 4.06 16.40
N TYR A 367 5.54 5.27 16.81
CA TYR A 367 6.93 5.76 16.81
C TYR A 367 7.41 6.16 18.21
N ALA A 368 8.67 5.85 18.52
CA ALA A 368 9.40 6.48 19.59
C ALA A 368 10.02 7.77 19.10
N GLU A 369 9.63 8.90 19.68
CA GLU A 369 10.14 10.21 19.32
C GLU A 369 11.29 10.65 20.21
N ILE A 370 12.41 11.06 19.62
CA ILE A 370 13.57 11.62 20.29
C ILE A 370 13.79 13.05 19.77
N ASP A 371 13.22 14.06 20.43
CA ASP A 371 13.45 15.46 20.09
C ASP A 371 14.61 16.03 20.88
N ARG A 372 15.73 16.24 20.22
CA ARG A 372 16.94 16.81 20.81
C ARG A 372 17.80 17.57 19.81
N LYS A 373 18.81 18.27 20.29
CA LYS A 373 19.91 18.77 19.45
C LYS A 373 20.84 17.60 19.17
N TRP A 374 20.97 17.25 17.89
CA TRP A 374 21.86 16.22 17.37
C TRP A 374 23.20 16.79 17.01
N TYR A 375 24.26 16.04 17.28
CA TYR A 375 25.65 16.35 16.92
C TYR A 375 26.14 15.32 15.89
N PRO A 376 27.15 15.67 15.08
CA PRO A 376 27.74 14.69 14.15
C PRO A 376 28.19 13.42 14.86
N LYS A 377 27.78 12.26 14.31
CA LYS A 377 28.06 10.91 14.82
C LYS A 377 27.36 10.53 16.12
N ASP A 378 26.30 11.23 16.52
CA ASP A 378 25.42 10.74 17.59
C ASP A 378 24.87 9.37 17.22
N LYS A 379 24.81 8.45 18.20
CA LYS A 379 24.36 7.09 18.00
C LYS A 379 23.03 6.84 18.70
N VAL A 380 22.13 6.14 18.02
CA VAL A 380 20.91 5.61 18.58
C VAL A 380 20.93 4.09 18.44
N MET A 381 20.59 3.38 19.48
CA MET A 381 20.48 1.92 19.47
C MET A 381 19.11 1.50 19.96
N LEU A 382 18.35 0.83 19.09
CA LEU A 382 17.11 0.15 19.41
C LEU A 382 17.38 -1.34 19.56
N LYS A 383 16.81 -1.97 20.61
CA LYS A 383 16.82 -3.42 20.80
C LYS A 383 15.39 -3.93 20.85
N LEU A 384 15.02 -4.71 19.85
CA LEU A 384 13.73 -5.38 19.73
C LEU A 384 13.82 -6.83 20.21
N PRO A 385 12.77 -7.38 20.84
CA PRO A 385 12.75 -8.76 21.31
C PRO A 385 12.45 -9.71 20.13
N ILE A 386 13.48 -10.31 19.55
CA ILE A 386 13.33 -11.34 18.50
C ILE A 386 13.25 -12.71 19.16
N ASN A 387 12.13 -13.03 19.79
CA ASN A 387 11.87 -14.32 20.41
C ASN A 387 10.71 -15.04 19.71
N PRO A 388 10.73 -16.39 19.68
CA PRO A 388 9.56 -17.15 19.25
C PRO A 388 8.33 -16.79 20.10
N ARG A 389 7.18 -16.62 19.45
CA ARG A 389 5.91 -16.35 20.12
C ARG A 389 4.78 -17.12 19.44
N ILE A 390 3.77 -17.42 20.20
CA ILE A 390 2.55 -18.04 19.69
C ILE A 390 1.61 -16.93 19.27
N ILE A 391 1.12 -17.02 18.04
CA ILE A 391 0.12 -16.11 17.49
C ILE A 391 -1.18 -16.88 17.37
N THR A 392 -2.25 -16.33 17.92
CA THR A 392 -3.59 -16.91 17.87
C THR A 392 -4.52 -16.02 17.04
N PRO A 393 -5.38 -16.63 16.21
CA PRO A 393 -6.38 -15.88 15.46
C PRO A 393 -7.52 -15.43 16.36
N ASN A 394 -8.21 -14.36 15.96
CA ASN A 394 -9.46 -13.93 16.56
C ASN A 394 -10.53 -15.04 16.46
N HIS A 395 -11.35 -15.18 17.51
CA HIS A 395 -12.40 -16.19 17.59
C HIS A 395 -13.47 -16.13 16.47
N GLN A 396 -13.53 -15.01 15.73
CA GLN A 396 -14.42 -14.86 14.57
C GLN A 396 -13.88 -15.57 13.32
N ILE A 397 -12.60 -15.91 13.29
CA ILE A 397 -11.99 -16.72 12.22
C ILE A 397 -12.24 -18.20 12.58
N LYS A 398 -13.01 -18.87 11.76
CA LYS A 398 -13.46 -20.26 12.02
C LYS A 398 -12.73 -21.31 11.19
N GLU A 399 -12.01 -20.89 10.17
CA GLU A 399 -11.37 -21.75 9.17
C GLU A 399 -9.86 -21.97 9.41
N LEU A 400 -9.30 -21.45 10.51
CA LEU A 400 -7.90 -21.66 10.93
C LEU A 400 -7.79 -22.67 12.05
#